data_c755968a25c2554cfe75bc459ff86874
#
_entry.id   c755968a25c2554cfe75bc459ff86874
#
_cell.length_a   1.000
_cell.length_b   1.000
_cell.length_c   1.000
_cell.angle_alpha   90.00
_cell.angle_beta   90.00
_cell.angle_gamma   90.00
#
_symmetry.space_group_name_H-M   'P 1'
#
loop_
_entity.id
_entity.type
_entity.pdbx_description
1 polymer ?
#
loop_
_entity_poly.entity_id
_entity_poly.type
_entity_poly.pdbx_seq_one_letter_code
_entity_poly.pdbx_strand_id
1 'polypeptide(L)'
;MTKISCRILLTTLVILLTLSAWQKLSAQDKSQSPRKSFAEVVNAPVVYTIPGMNEVQIEKDIGYKPETGSELKLDIYTPPKLKKGEKRPAVFFIHGGTPLENRPKDWGVFASWGKLVGASGMVGVVFTHRMGFPKPEFALAESDLNDAINYIRSNADALNVDKDRIALVAFSAGGPLLSAAMRDTPSYVRGLVAIYSFLDIQQSEMHRRSVSDTEILKKYSPISYLAPNATKLPPIFIARAGLDEVPGLNDATNRFVTEALSKNVSVELMNHTTGVHGFDNQTNNERSREIIRRVLDFLRSNLKAPKANSLR
;
A
#
# COMPACT_ATOMS: atom_id res chain seq x y z
N MET A 1 -41.53 47.10 42.27
CA MET A 1 -40.08 46.77 42.34
C MET A 1 -39.82 45.27 42.09
N THR A 2 -40.38 44.64 41.07
CA THR A 2 -40.31 43.16 40.92
C THR A 2 -40.01 42.65 39.48
N LYS A 3 -39.73 43.55 38.52
CA LYS A 3 -39.42 43.15 37.13
C LYS A 3 -37.94 43.24 36.75
N ILE A 4 -37.08 43.84 37.55
CA ILE A 4 -35.65 44.01 37.25
C ILE A 4 -34.81 42.82 37.75
N SER A 5 -35.20 42.18 38.85
CA SER A 5 -34.46 41.00 39.39
C SER A 5 -34.52 39.75 38.51
N CYS A 6 -35.60 39.55 37.76
CA CYS A 6 -35.77 38.33 36.94
C CYS A 6 -34.91 38.36 35.66
N ARG A 7 -34.61 39.54 35.09
CA ARG A 7 -33.79 39.69 33.89
C ARG A 7 -32.28 39.50 34.17
N ILE A 8 -31.82 39.88 35.34
CA ILE A 8 -30.39 39.72 35.74
C ILE A 8 -30.09 38.27 36.04
N LEU A 9 -31.02 37.50 36.64
CA LEU A 9 -30.82 36.05 36.87
C LEU A 9 -30.80 35.22 35.56
N LEU A 10 -31.61 35.60 34.55
CA LEU A 10 -31.62 34.89 33.28
C LEU A 10 -30.34 35.13 32.46
N THR A 11 -29.78 36.33 32.47
CA THR A 11 -28.55 36.66 31.75
C THR A 11 -27.32 36.03 32.38
N THR A 12 -27.23 35.91 33.71
CA THR A 12 -26.14 35.21 34.38
C THR A 12 -26.18 33.70 34.15
N LEU A 13 -27.36 33.09 34.08
CA LEU A 13 -27.49 31.65 33.81
C LEU A 13 -27.10 31.29 32.37
N VAL A 14 -27.42 32.12 31.37
CA VAL A 14 -27.03 31.92 29.97
C VAL A 14 -25.53 32.06 29.79
N ILE A 15 -24.87 33.02 30.47
CA ILE A 15 -23.40 33.21 30.40
C ILE A 15 -22.67 32.02 31.06
N LEU A 16 -23.19 31.48 32.16
CA LEU A 16 -22.57 30.28 32.82
C LEU A 16 -22.74 29.02 31.97
N LEU A 17 -23.83 28.85 31.25
CA LEU A 17 -24.02 27.70 30.35
C LEU A 17 -23.16 27.78 29.08
N THR A 18 -22.94 29.00 28.55
CA THR A 18 -22.05 29.18 27.40
C THR A 18 -20.57 29.01 27.77
N LEU A 19 -20.13 29.46 28.95
CA LEU A 19 -18.78 29.26 29.45
C LEU A 19 -18.48 27.76 29.71
N SER A 20 -19.44 26.99 30.23
CA SER A 20 -19.31 25.56 30.45
C SER A 20 -19.29 24.75 29.14
N ALA A 21 -19.98 25.20 28.09
CA ALA A 21 -19.94 24.61 26.76
C ALA A 21 -18.60 24.91 26.06
N TRP A 22 -18.05 26.10 26.20
CA TRP A 22 -16.74 26.48 25.70
C TRP A 22 -15.61 25.72 26.39
N GLN A 23 -15.69 25.52 27.70
CA GLN A 23 -14.71 24.72 28.44
C GLN A 23 -14.77 23.23 28.09
N LYS A 24 -15.94 22.69 27.75
CA LYS A 24 -16.06 21.31 27.25
C LYS A 24 -15.54 21.18 25.80
N LEU A 25 -15.73 22.17 24.92
CA LEU A 25 -15.16 22.18 23.58
C LEU A 25 -13.62 22.30 23.63
N SER A 26 -13.08 23.14 24.52
CA SER A 26 -11.61 23.29 24.68
C SER A 26 -10.96 22.10 25.40
N ALA A 27 -11.71 21.31 26.17
CA ALA A 27 -11.22 20.10 26.81
C ALA A 27 -11.21 18.88 25.87
N GLN A 28 -12.08 18.85 24.84
CA GLN A 28 -12.08 17.77 23.85
C GLN A 28 -10.89 17.83 22.88
N ASP A 29 -10.26 19.00 22.71
CA ASP A 29 -9.10 19.17 21.81
C ASP A 29 -7.73 18.81 22.47
N LYS A 30 -7.73 18.47 23.77
CA LYS A 30 -6.51 18.11 24.51
C LYS A 30 -6.21 16.60 24.57
N SER A 31 -7.01 15.75 23.93
CA SER A 31 -6.80 14.29 23.92
C SER A 31 -6.18 13.75 22.62
N GLN A 32 -5.78 14.62 21.69
CA GLN A 32 -5.00 14.15 20.55
C GLN A 32 -3.59 13.86 21.04
N SER A 33 -3.24 12.57 21.09
CA SER A 33 -1.85 12.15 21.22
C SER A 33 -1.01 12.93 20.20
N PRO A 34 0.20 13.40 20.59
CA PRO A 34 1.04 14.16 19.66
C PRO A 34 1.20 13.39 18.34
N ARG A 35 0.97 14.07 17.23
CA ARG A 35 1.13 13.44 15.88
C ARG A 35 2.56 12.91 15.79
N LYS A 36 2.69 11.63 15.46
CA LYS A 36 4.00 11.00 15.25
C LYS A 36 4.74 11.74 14.14
N SER A 37 6.03 11.92 14.28
CA SER A 37 6.88 12.45 13.23
C SER A 37 6.91 11.50 12.03
N PHE A 38 7.26 12.02 10.85
CA PHE A 38 7.41 11.19 9.65
C PHE A 38 8.38 10.00 9.89
N ALA A 39 9.51 10.27 10.56
CA ALA A 39 10.48 9.23 10.89
C ALA A 39 9.91 8.15 11.82
N GLU A 40 9.12 8.51 12.82
CA GLU A 40 8.45 7.54 13.70
C GLU A 40 7.43 6.70 12.94
N VAL A 41 6.70 7.31 12.00
CA VAL A 41 5.71 6.60 11.18
C VAL A 41 6.39 5.59 10.27
N VAL A 42 7.36 6.00 9.46
CA VAL A 42 7.97 5.12 8.45
C VAL A 42 8.83 4.02 9.08
N ASN A 43 9.42 4.27 10.26
CA ASN A 43 10.23 3.27 10.97
C ASN A 43 9.41 2.33 11.87
N ALA A 44 8.14 2.61 12.10
CA ALA A 44 7.29 1.68 12.84
C ALA A 44 7.06 0.40 12.02
N PRO A 45 7.14 -0.79 12.65
CA PRO A 45 6.80 -2.04 11.98
C PRO A 45 5.29 -2.16 11.76
N VAL A 46 4.88 -3.09 10.90
CA VAL A 46 3.47 -3.46 10.76
C VAL A 46 2.90 -3.95 12.10
N VAL A 47 1.63 -3.65 12.35
CA VAL A 47 0.96 -3.96 13.63
C VAL A 47 0.55 -5.44 13.78
N TYR A 48 0.88 -6.27 12.81
CA TYR A 48 0.59 -7.69 12.82
C TYR A 48 1.87 -8.50 12.69
N THR A 49 2.01 -9.49 13.56
CA THR A 49 3.17 -10.38 13.59
C THR A 49 2.73 -11.84 13.60
N ILE A 50 3.55 -12.71 13.03
CA ILE A 50 3.37 -14.16 13.04
C ILE A 50 4.66 -14.85 13.50
N PRO A 51 4.59 -16.09 14.01
CA PRO A 51 5.78 -16.89 14.30
C PRO A 51 6.70 -17.02 13.08
N GLY A 52 8.00 -17.05 13.32
CA GLY A 52 9.00 -17.23 12.25
C GLY A 52 9.51 -15.95 11.60
N MET A 53 8.93 -14.76 11.89
CA MET A 53 9.42 -13.50 11.30
C MET A 53 10.89 -13.19 11.63
N ASN A 54 11.38 -13.62 12.77
CA ASN A 54 12.79 -13.45 13.18
C ASN A 54 13.72 -14.51 12.57
N GLU A 55 13.17 -15.57 11.97
CA GLU A 55 13.91 -16.65 11.33
C GLU A 55 14.05 -16.41 9.80
N VAL A 56 13.36 -15.40 9.25
CA VAL A 56 13.42 -15.02 7.83
C VAL A 56 14.85 -14.64 7.46
N GLN A 57 15.39 -15.24 6.41
CA GLN A 57 16.69 -14.90 5.87
C GLN A 57 16.58 -13.62 5.05
N ILE A 58 17.54 -12.69 5.24
CA ILE A 58 17.50 -11.39 4.59
C ILE A 58 18.81 -11.15 3.86
N GLU A 59 18.72 -10.99 2.54
CA GLU A 59 19.80 -10.48 1.70
C GLU A 59 19.51 -9.00 1.43
N LYS A 60 20.46 -8.13 1.80
CA LYS A 60 20.27 -6.68 1.74
C LYS A 60 21.13 -6.02 0.68
N ASP A 61 20.68 -4.84 0.26
CA ASP A 61 21.44 -3.90 -0.56
C ASP A 61 21.91 -4.47 -1.90
N ILE A 62 21.13 -5.37 -2.49
CA ILE A 62 21.42 -5.97 -3.79
C ILE A 62 21.15 -4.93 -4.89
N GLY A 63 22.18 -4.58 -5.68
CA GLY A 63 22.02 -3.72 -6.85
C GLY A 63 21.29 -4.46 -7.97
N TYR A 64 20.12 -3.99 -8.36
CA TYR A 64 19.33 -4.63 -9.42
C TYR A 64 19.41 -3.90 -10.78
N LYS A 65 20.01 -2.71 -10.79
CA LYS A 65 20.18 -1.87 -11.98
C LYS A 65 21.59 -1.23 -11.97
N PRO A 66 22.63 -1.95 -12.41
CA PRO A 66 24.02 -1.50 -12.27
C PRO A 66 24.33 -0.20 -13.03
N GLU A 67 23.62 0.09 -14.10
CA GLU A 67 23.87 1.24 -14.98
C GLU A 67 23.53 2.60 -14.36
N THR A 68 22.75 2.64 -13.28
CA THR A 68 22.25 3.87 -12.65
C THR A 68 23.03 4.27 -11.40
N GLY A 69 24.12 3.58 -11.08
CA GLY A 69 24.87 3.81 -9.84
C GLY A 69 24.30 3.04 -8.63
N SER A 70 24.83 3.30 -7.45
CA SER A 70 24.65 2.45 -6.27
C SER A 70 23.32 2.58 -5.53
N GLU A 71 22.38 3.41 -5.98
CA GLU A 71 21.21 3.79 -5.17
C GLU A 71 19.98 2.92 -5.39
N LEU A 72 19.83 2.28 -6.57
CA LEU A 72 18.71 1.41 -6.86
C LEU A 72 18.99 -0.01 -6.37
N LYS A 73 18.59 -0.26 -5.15
CA LYS A 73 18.84 -1.52 -4.44
C LYS A 73 17.54 -2.19 -4.02
N LEU A 74 17.61 -3.50 -3.83
CA LEU A 74 16.53 -4.29 -3.26
C LEU A 74 17.04 -5.15 -2.10
N ASP A 75 16.12 -5.53 -1.22
CA ASP A 75 16.30 -6.50 -0.17
C ASP A 75 15.38 -7.70 -0.42
N ILE A 76 15.90 -8.90 -0.21
CA ILE A 76 15.17 -10.16 -0.39
C ILE A 76 14.95 -10.82 0.96
N TYR A 77 13.69 -11.15 1.24
CA TYR A 77 13.24 -11.79 2.48
C TYR A 77 12.78 -13.21 2.17
N THR A 78 13.65 -14.18 2.42
CA THR A 78 13.44 -15.60 2.06
C THR A 78 12.86 -16.37 3.24
N PRO A 79 11.85 -17.24 3.02
CA PRO A 79 11.30 -18.11 4.06
C PRO A 79 12.39 -18.94 4.76
N PRO A 80 12.29 -19.15 6.08
CA PRO A 80 13.24 -20.01 6.78
C PRO A 80 13.09 -21.48 6.33
N LYS A 81 14.17 -22.24 6.43
CA LYS A 81 14.18 -23.71 6.28
C LYS A 81 13.68 -24.22 4.91
N LEU A 82 13.99 -23.52 3.82
CA LEU A 82 13.70 -24.02 2.47
C LEU A 82 14.50 -25.31 2.19
N LYS A 83 13.84 -26.28 1.57
CA LYS A 83 14.51 -27.48 1.07
C LYS A 83 15.28 -27.14 -0.22
N LYS A 84 16.35 -27.89 -0.48
CA LYS A 84 17.13 -27.73 -1.72
C LYS A 84 16.21 -27.87 -2.95
N GLY A 85 16.24 -26.88 -3.84
CA GLY A 85 15.42 -26.84 -5.06
C GLY A 85 13.96 -26.42 -4.85
N GLU A 86 13.56 -26.10 -3.63
CA GLU A 86 12.22 -25.59 -3.35
C GLU A 86 12.11 -24.13 -3.79
N LYS A 87 11.11 -23.82 -4.63
CA LYS A 87 10.86 -22.47 -5.13
C LYS A 87 9.60 -21.89 -4.53
N ARG A 88 9.65 -20.61 -4.18
CA ARG A 88 8.55 -19.86 -3.58
C ARG A 88 8.10 -18.70 -4.46
N PRO A 89 6.82 -18.35 -4.47
CA PRO A 89 6.35 -17.17 -5.17
C PRO A 89 6.95 -15.91 -4.56
N ALA A 90 7.09 -14.85 -5.35
CA ALA A 90 7.63 -13.56 -4.90
C ALA A 90 6.56 -12.48 -4.79
N VAL A 91 6.70 -11.61 -3.79
CA VAL A 91 5.83 -10.46 -3.53
C VAL A 91 6.67 -9.20 -3.52
N PHE A 92 6.42 -8.30 -4.46
CA PHE A 92 7.11 -7.02 -4.58
C PHE A 92 6.34 -5.92 -3.85
N PHE A 93 7.03 -5.14 -3.03
CA PHE A 93 6.48 -4.02 -2.29
C PHE A 93 6.85 -2.70 -2.96
N ILE A 94 5.87 -2.02 -3.53
CA ILE A 94 6.00 -0.75 -4.25
C ILE A 94 5.68 0.38 -3.28
N HIS A 95 6.70 1.13 -2.85
CA HIS A 95 6.53 2.24 -1.91
C HIS A 95 5.83 3.46 -2.54
N GLY A 96 5.37 4.39 -1.71
CA GLY A 96 4.79 5.67 -2.13
C GLY A 96 5.82 6.66 -2.67
N GLY A 97 5.36 7.86 -3.04
CA GLY A 97 6.21 8.94 -3.52
C GLY A 97 7.13 9.47 -2.40
N THR A 98 8.42 9.40 -2.62
CA THR A 98 9.44 9.94 -1.73
C THR A 98 10.75 10.14 -2.48
N PRO A 99 11.59 11.12 -2.11
CA PRO A 99 12.95 11.22 -2.62
C PRO A 99 13.77 9.95 -2.32
N LEU A 100 14.71 9.61 -3.20
CA LEU A 100 15.58 8.42 -3.05
C LEU A 100 16.42 8.46 -1.77
N GLU A 101 16.85 9.65 -1.37
CA GLU A 101 17.67 9.89 -0.19
C GLU A 101 17.01 9.39 1.10
N ASN A 102 15.69 9.30 1.11
CA ASN A 102 14.92 8.74 2.22
C ASN A 102 15.02 7.21 2.33
N ARG A 103 15.64 6.54 1.37
CA ARG A 103 15.90 5.09 1.35
C ARG A 103 14.65 4.26 1.73
N PRO A 104 13.54 4.37 1.01
CA PRO A 104 12.25 3.81 1.44
C PRO A 104 12.29 2.29 1.65
N LYS A 105 13.17 1.55 0.98
CA LYS A 105 13.33 0.11 1.23
C LYS A 105 13.78 -0.22 2.66
N ASP A 106 14.45 0.72 3.34
CA ASP A 106 14.96 0.55 4.70
C ASP A 106 13.93 0.93 5.77
N TRP A 107 12.77 1.48 5.38
CA TRP A 107 11.73 1.84 6.33
C TRP A 107 11.20 0.61 7.07
N GLY A 108 10.99 0.76 8.38
CA GLY A 108 10.52 -0.31 9.25
C GLY A 108 9.25 -0.99 8.77
N VAL A 109 8.32 -0.22 8.19
CA VAL A 109 7.08 -0.75 7.61
C VAL A 109 7.36 -1.75 6.48
N PHE A 110 8.21 -1.41 5.51
CA PHE A 110 8.52 -2.33 4.40
C PHE A 110 9.39 -3.50 4.82
N ALA A 111 10.41 -3.25 5.66
CA ALA A 111 11.23 -4.32 6.23
C ALA A 111 10.38 -5.33 7.02
N SER A 112 9.38 -4.88 7.76
CA SER A 112 8.49 -5.78 8.50
C SER A 112 7.48 -6.50 7.59
N TRP A 113 6.96 -5.86 6.52
CA TRP A 113 6.18 -6.55 5.49
C TRP A 113 7.00 -7.64 4.78
N GLY A 114 8.27 -7.36 4.44
CA GLY A 114 9.18 -8.37 3.89
C GLY A 114 9.31 -9.59 4.81
N LYS A 115 9.57 -9.37 6.12
CA LYS A 115 9.61 -10.44 7.12
C LYS A 115 8.28 -11.19 7.25
N LEU A 116 7.16 -10.47 7.26
CA LEU A 116 5.83 -11.05 7.38
C LEU A 116 5.50 -11.98 6.21
N VAL A 117 5.82 -11.55 4.98
CA VAL A 117 5.65 -12.36 3.77
C VAL A 117 6.63 -13.54 3.77
N GLY A 118 7.89 -13.33 4.17
CA GLY A 118 8.88 -14.39 4.32
C GLY A 118 8.42 -15.49 5.28
N ALA A 119 7.98 -15.12 6.48
CA ALA A 119 7.42 -16.05 7.47
C ALA A 119 6.12 -16.71 6.99
N SER A 120 5.42 -16.10 6.03
CA SER A 120 4.22 -16.66 5.40
C SER A 120 4.50 -17.67 4.29
N GLY A 121 5.79 -17.98 4.02
CA GLY A 121 6.19 -18.98 3.03
C GLY A 121 6.33 -18.45 1.60
N MET A 122 6.40 -17.14 1.41
CA MET A 122 6.65 -16.45 0.13
C MET A 122 7.95 -15.66 0.21
N VAL A 123 8.55 -15.31 -0.91
CA VAL A 123 9.72 -14.42 -0.94
C VAL A 123 9.24 -12.96 -0.99
N GLY A 124 9.62 -12.16 0.00
CA GLY A 124 9.37 -10.72 -0.02
C GLY A 124 10.49 -9.98 -0.76
N VAL A 125 10.15 -9.05 -1.64
CA VAL A 125 11.11 -8.18 -2.34
C VAL A 125 10.75 -6.74 -2.05
N VAL A 126 11.62 -6.07 -1.31
CA VAL A 126 11.48 -4.64 -0.99
C VAL A 126 12.56 -3.89 -1.77
N PHE A 127 12.19 -2.90 -2.55
CA PHE A 127 13.13 -2.22 -3.43
C PHE A 127 12.89 -0.72 -3.46
N THR A 128 13.93 0.03 -3.80
CA THR A 128 13.88 1.48 -4.02
C THR A 128 13.64 1.73 -5.50
N HIS A 129 12.71 2.63 -5.85
CA HIS A 129 12.43 3.06 -7.21
C HIS A 129 12.28 4.59 -7.28
N ARG A 130 12.47 5.17 -8.45
CA ARG A 130 12.52 6.61 -8.68
C ARG A 130 11.12 7.20 -8.93
N MET A 131 10.18 7.03 -8.00
CA MET A 131 8.85 7.66 -8.11
C MET A 131 8.93 9.18 -8.07
N GLY A 132 9.88 9.73 -7.32
CA GLY A 132 10.01 11.17 -7.12
C GLY A 132 8.94 11.78 -6.19
N PHE A 133 9.23 12.96 -5.68
CA PHE A 133 8.31 13.81 -4.94
C PHE A 133 8.93 15.23 -4.83
N PRO A 134 8.16 16.31 -5.01
CA PRO A 134 6.70 16.35 -5.25
C PRO A 134 6.28 16.06 -6.70
N LYS A 135 7.23 16.00 -7.63
CA LYS A 135 6.95 15.67 -9.03
C LYS A 135 7.17 14.18 -9.26
N PRO A 136 6.11 13.41 -9.60
CA PRO A 136 6.25 11.99 -9.84
C PRO A 136 6.95 11.72 -11.19
N GLU A 137 7.91 10.79 -11.19
CA GLU A 137 8.64 10.31 -12.35
C GLU A 137 8.18 8.89 -12.73
N PHE A 138 6.90 8.78 -13.13
CA PHE A 138 6.23 7.50 -13.36
C PHE A 138 6.97 6.57 -14.32
N ALA A 139 7.53 7.10 -15.42
CA ALA A 139 8.23 6.30 -16.42
C ALA A 139 9.54 5.70 -15.86
N LEU A 140 10.26 6.46 -15.05
CA LEU A 140 11.46 5.98 -14.38
C LEU A 140 11.10 4.91 -13.33
N ALA A 141 10.05 5.15 -12.55
CA ALA A 141 9.60 4.19 -11.54
C ALA A 141 9.05 2.89 -12.15
N GLU A 142 8.35 2.97 -13.28
CA GLU A 142 7.91 1.78 -14.05
C GLU A 142 9.12 0.99 -14.58
N SER A 143 10.13 1.68 -15.13
CA SER A 143 11.37 1.04 -15.57
C SER A 143 12.07 0.34 -14.40
N ASP A 144 12.18 1.01 -13.25
CA ASP A 144 12.83 0.44 -12.06
C ASP A 144 12.07 -0.78 -11.52
N LEU A 145 10.74 -0.75 -11.50
CA LEU A 145 9.92 -1.91 -11.14
C LEU A 145 10.17 -3.10 -12.10
N ASN A 146 10.18 -2.83 -13.40
CA ASN A 146 10.44 -3.86 -14.41
C ASN A 146 11.84 -4.46 -14.27
N ASP A 147 12.85 -3.62 -14.01
CA ASP A 147 14.24 -4.07 -13.81
C ASP A 147 14.38 -4.91 -12.54
N ALA A 148 13.71 -4.52 -11.43
CA ALA A 148 13.68 -5.30 -10.20
C ALA A 148 12.99 -6.67 -10.42
N ILE A 149 11.86 -6.71 -11.14
CA ILE A 149 11.18 -7.96 -11.51
C ILE A 149 12.09 -8.83 -12.38
N ASN A 150 12.73 -8.26 -13.40
CA ASN A 150 13.63 -8.96 -14.30
C ASN A 150 14.85 -9.51 -13.57
N TYR A 151 15.43 -8.75 -12.63
CA TYR A 151 16.53 -9.22 -11.79
C TYR A 151 16.13 -10.48 -11.00
N ILE A 152 15.00 -10.44 -10.29
CA ILE A 152 14.51 -11.58 -9.52
C ILE A 152 14.20 -12.79 -10.43
N ARG A 153 13.58 -12.57 -11.59
CA ARG A 153 13.25 -13.65 -12.53
C ARG A 153 14.47 -14.27 -13.20
N SER A 154 15.49 -13.48 -13.52
CA SER A 154 16.75 -13.96 -14.11
C SER A 154 17.61 -14.73 -13.11
N ASN A 155 17.50 -14.40 -11.80
CA ASN A 155 18.23 -15.07 -10.73
C ASN A 155 17.34 -16.05 -9.94
N ALA A 156 16.19 -16.44 -10.48
CA ALA A 156 15.15 -17.18 -9.78
C ALA A 156 15.61 -18.50 -9.16
N ASP A 157 16.55 -19.22 -9.83
CA ASP A 157 17.08 -20.48 -9.33
C ASP A 157 17.97 -20.27 -8.10
N ALA A 158 18.85 -19.29 -8.13
CA ALA A 158 19.73 -18.95 -7.02
C ALA A 158 18.95 -18.39 -5.82
N LEU A 159 17.89 -17.64 -6.10
CA LEU A 159 17.06 -16.97 -5.09
C LEU A 159 15.89 -17.85 -4.56
N ASN A 160 15.78 -19.09 -5.00
CA ASN A 160 14.67 -19.99 -4.66
C ASN A 160 13.28 -19.39 -4.99
N VAL A 161 13.20 -18.61 -6.07
CA VAL A 161 11.95 -17.96 -6.53
C VAL A 161 11.30 -18.75 -7.65
N ASP A 162 9.99 -18.86 -7.62
CA ASP A 162 9.19 -19.25 -8.77
C ASP A 162 8.91 -18.01 -9.62
N LYS A 163 9.64 -17.88 -10.72
CA LYS A 163 9.60 -16.72 -11.61
C LYS A 163 8.26 -16.46 -12.30
N ASP A 164 7.35 -17.44 -12.26
CA ASP A 164 6.03 -17.36 -12.91
C ASP A 164 4.89 -17.12 -11.92
N ARG A 165 5.23 -16.87 -10.64
CA ARG A 165 4.27 -16.57 -9.57
C ARG A 165 4.70 -15.33 -8.78
N ILE A 166 4.34 -14.16 -9.29
CA ILE A 166 4.68 -12.86 -8.72
C ILE A 166 3.39 -12.13 -8.33
N ALA A 167 3.39 -11.42 -7.20
CA ALA A 167 2.37 -10.44 -6.85
C ALA A 167 3.00 -9.07 -6.61
N LEU A 168 2.22 -8.02 -6.89
CA LEU A 168 2.60 -6.63 -6.65
C LEU A 168 1.74 -6.05 -5.54
N VAL A 169 2.36 -5.46 -4.54
CA VAL A 169 1.70 -4.79 -3.41
C VAL A 169 2.13 -3.33 -3.42
N ALA A 170 1.21 -2.44 -3.74
CA ALA A 170 1.47 -1.01 -3.85
C ALA A 170 0.86 -0.23 -2.69
N PHE A 171 1.59 0.75 -2.20
CA PHE A 171 1.20 1.64 -1.10
C PHE A 171 1.11 3.09 -1.59
N SER A 172 0.09 3.82 -1.16
CA SER A 172 0.00 5.26 -1.35
C SER A 172 0.20 5.68 -2.82
N ALA A 173 1.14 6.57 -3.10
CA ALA A 173 1.51 6.99 -4.45
C ALA A 173 2.22 5.90 -5.29
N GLY A 174 2.42 4.69 -4.76
CA GLY A 174 2.89 3.53 -5.54
C GLY A 174 1.80 2.89 -6.40
N GLY A 175 0.52 3.15 -6.09
CA GLY A 175 -0.62 2.58 -6.83
C GLY A 175 -0.59 2.75 -8.35
N PRO A 176 -0.21 3.91 -8.90
CA PRO A 176 -0.07 4.14 -10.33
C PRO A 176 0.80 3.12 -11.06
N LEU A 177 1.80 2.51 -10.40
CA LEU A 177 2.67 1.50 -11.02
C LEU A 177 1.96 0.15 -11.26
N LEU A 178 0.83 -0.11 -10.60
CA LEU A 178 0.00 -1.28 -10.92
C LEU A 178 -0.57 -1.22 -12.34
N SER A 179 -0.63 -0.02 -12.94
CA SER A 179 -1.08 0.18 -14.33
C SER A 179 -0.31 -0.65 -15.33
N ALA A 180 1.01 -0.81 -15.15
CA ALA A 180 1.84 -1.63 -16.05
C ALA A 180 1.35 -3.08 -16.11
N ALA A 181 1.12 -3.70 -14.95
CA ALA A 181 0.62 -5.07 -14.88
C ALA A 181 -0.83 -5.22 -15.37
N MET A 182 -1.67 -4.19 -15.23
CA MET A 182 -3.05 -4.20 -15.74
C MET A 182 -3.11 -3.96 -17.25
N ARG A 183 -2.20 -3.14 -17.79
CA ARG A 183 -2.07 -2.85 -19.22
C ARG A 183 -1.53 -4.07 -19.99
N ASP A 184 -0.42 -4.61 -19.53
CA ASP A 184 0.36 -5.60 -20.24
C ASP A 184 -0.03 -7.05 -19.87
N THR A 185 -0.77 -7.23 -18.78
CA THR A 185 -1.29 -8.50 -18.24
C THR A 185 -0.27 -9.66 -18.33
N PRO A 186 0.96 -9.50 -17.81
CA PRO A 186 1.98 -10.52 -17.93
C PRO A 186 1.59 -11.76 -17.12
N SER A 187 1.68 -12.93 -17.74
CA SER A 187 1.19 -14.19 -17.16
C SER A 187 1.83 -14.58 -15.83
N TYR A 188 3.00 -14.05 -15.51
CA TYR A 188 3.70 -14.29 -14.24
C TYR A 188 3.14 -13.43 -13.09
N VAL A 189 2.40 -12.33 -13.35
CA VAL A 189 1.75 -11.56 -12.29
C VAL A 189 0.41 -12.21 -11.94
N ARG A 190 0.29 -12.72 -10.73
CA ARG A 190 -0.84 -13.52 -10.25
C ARG A 190 -1.73 -12.79 -9.24
N GLY A 191 -1.38 -11.59 -8.83
CA GLY A 191 -2.20 -10.80 -7.91
C GLY A 191 -1.69 -9.38 -7.77
N LEU A 192 -2.64 -8.46 -7.60
CA LEU A 192 -2.39 -7.03 -7.35
C LEU A 192 -3.03 -6.65 -6.02
N VAL A 193 -2.28 -5.95 -5.18
CA VAL A 193 -2.77 -5.43 -3.90
C VAL A 193 -2.52 -3.94 -3.84
N ALA A 194 -3.55 -3.17 -3.55
CA ALA A 194 -3.50 -1.73 -3.34
C ALA A 194 -3.83 -1.41 -1.87
N ILE A 195 -2.87 -0.93 -1.10
CA ILE A 195 -3.04 -0.55 0.31
C ILE A 195 -3.03 0.97 0.38
N TYR A 196 -4.16 1.59 0.74
CA TYR A 196 -4.37 3.05 0.72
C TYR A 196 -3.65 3.71 -0.46
N SER A 197 -3.92 3.23 -1.68
CA SER A 197 -3.19 3.60 -2.89
C SER A 197 -4.03 4.35 -3.91
N PHE A 198 -3.40 5.24 -4.70
CA PHE A 198 -4.04 5.90 -5.82
C PHE A 198 -4.28 4.92 -6.98
N LEU A 199 -5.54 4.68 -7.33
CA LEU A 199 -5.97 3.83 -8.44
C LEU A 199 -6.56 4.63 -9.62
N ASP A 200 -6.73 5.93 -9.43
CA ASP A 200 -7.09 6.92 -10.46
C ASP A 200 -6.40 8.25 -10.14
N ILE A 201 -5.42 8.62 -10.95
CA ILE A 201 -4.72 9.90 -10.82
C ILE A 201 -5.21 10.96 -11.82
N GLN A 202 -6.07 10.59 -12.77
CA GLN A 202 -6.62 11.51 -13.78
C GLN A 202 -7.45 12.61 -13.15
N GLN A 203 -8.20 12.28 -12.07
CA GLN A 203 -9.04 13.21 -11.32
C GLN A 203 -8.37 13.75 -10.05
N SER A 204 -7.13 13.34 -9.76
CA SER A 204 -6.40 13.82 -8.59
C SER A 204 -5.82 15.21 -8.84
N GLU A 205 -6.31 16.21 -8.12
CA GLU A 205 -5.82 17.59 -8.26
C GLU A 205 -4.31 17.69 -7.98
N MET A 206 -3.82 16.96 -6.99
CA MET A 206 -2.40 16.90 -6.64
C MET A 206 -1.54 16.44 -7.84
N HIS A 207 -1.95 15.37 -8.54
CA HIS A 207 -1.23 14.85 -9.69
C HIS A 207 -1.35 15.77 -10.92
N ARG A 208 -2.54 16.34 -11.15
CA ARG A 208 -2.78 17.28 -12.25
C ARG A 208 -1.98 18.58 -12.12
N ARG A 209 -1.67 19.01 -10.90
CA ARG A 209 -0.78 20.16 -10.66
C ARG A 209 0.69 19.84 -10.99
N SER A 210 1.10 18.59 -10.81
CA SER A 210 2.49 18.16 -11.01
C SER A 210 2.76 17.61 -12.41
N VAL A 211 1.73 17.08 -13.08
CA VAL A 211 1.79 16.46 -14.42
C VAL A 211 0.73 17.09 -15.30
N SER A 212 1.15 17.88 -16.28
CA SER A 212 0.25 18.56 -17.22
C SER A 212 -0.23 17.65 -18.38
N ASP A 213 0.53 16.60 -18.68
CA ASP A 213 0.21 15.66 -19.75
C ASP A 213 -0.88 14.68 -19.29
N THR A 214 -2.08 14.82 -19.89
CA THR A 214 -3.24 13.99 -19.58
C THR A 214 -3.07 12.53 -20.03
N GLU A 215 -2.29 12.27 -21.06
CA GLU A 215 -2.00 10.89 -21.51
C GLU A 215 -1.11 10.17 -20.49
N ILE A 216 -0.16 10.87 -19.87
CA ILE A 216 0.62 10.33 -18.75
C ILE A 216 -0.30 10.00 -17.58
N LEU A 217 -1.19 10.91 -17.19
CA LEU A 217 -2.14 10.66 -16.10
C LEU A 217 -3.04 9.47 -16.40
N LYS A 218 -3.52 9.32 -17.64
CA LYS A 218 -4.31 8.17 -18.10
C LYS A 218 -3.49 6.88 -18.08
N LYS A 219 -2.28 6.91 -18.63
CA LYS A 219 -1.37 5.76 -18.68
C LYS A 219 -1.06 5.19 -17.29
N TYR A 220 -0.90 6.05 -16.30
CA TYR A 220 -0.58 5.65 -14.92
C TYR A 220 -1.79 5.66 -13.97
N SER A 221 -2.99 5.55 -14.51
CA SER A 221 -4.21 5.32 -13.73
C SER A 221 -4.71 3.89 -13.92
N PRO A 222 -4.61 3.02 -12.91
CA PRO A 222 -5.13 1.64 -12.97
C PRO A 222 -6.57 1.54 -13.49
N ILE A 223 -7.43 2.49 -13.14
CA ILE A 223 -8.83 2.57 -13.63
C ILE A 223 -8.95 2.55 -15.17
N SER A 224 -7.93 3.06 -15.90
CA SER A 224 -7.92 3.11 -17.36
C SER A 224 -7.90 1.74 -18.02
N TYR A 225 -7.51 0.70 -17.29
CA TYR A 225 -7.35 -0.66 -17.80
C TYR A 225 -8.47 -1.60 -17.37
N LEU A 226 -9.50 -1.08 -16.72
CA LEU A 226 -10.72 -1.83 -16.43
C LEU A 226 -11.53 -1.96 -17.75
N ALA A 227 -11.63 -3.16 -18.26
CA ALA A 227 -12.45 -3.49 -19.43
C ALA A 227 -13.63 -4.37 -19.02
N PRO A 228 -14.77 -4.34 -19.73
CA PRO A 228 -15.92 -5.18 -19.42
C PRO A 228 -15.53 -6.67 -19.38
N ASN A 229 -15.90 -7.36 -18.30
CA ASN A 229 -15.62 -8.79 -18.08
C ASN A 229 -14.13 -9.16 -18.29
N ALA A 230 -13.21 -8.32 -17.83
CA ALA A 230 -11.77 -8.51 -18.02
C ALA A 230 -11.28 -9.78 -17.31
N THR A 231 -11.24 -10.90 -18.02
CA THR A 231 -10.79 -12.22 -17.49
C THR A 231 -9.26 -12.36 -17.45
N LYS A 232 -8.53 -11.47 -18.10
CA LYS A 232 -7.05 -11.51 -18.16
C LYS A 232 -6.38 -10.70 -17.05
N LEU A 233 -7.13 -9.80 -16.38
CA LEU A 233 -6.57 -9.03 -15.28
C LEU A 233 -6.21 -9.97 -14.12
N PRO A 234 -5.04 -9.77 -13.49
CA PRO A 234 -4.75 -10.45 -12.23
C PRO A 234 -5.84 -10.11 -11.19
N PRO A 235 -6.18 -11.03 -10.27
CA PRO A 235 -7.04 -10.72 -9.13
C PRO A 235 -6.56 -9.47 -8.38
N ILE A 236 -7.50 -8.64 -7.93
CA ILE A 236 -7.20 -7.34 -7.32
C ILE A 236 -7.75 -7.31 -5.89
N PHE A 237 -6.90 -6.96 -4.92
CA PHE A 237 -7.29 -6.68 -3.54
C PHE A 237 -7.04 -5.22 -3.21
N ILE A 238 -8.01 -4.59 -2.54
CA ILE A 238 -7.94 -3.18 -2.14
C ILE A 238 -8.16 -3.08 -0.62
N ALA A 239 -7.20 -2.48 0.08
CA ALA A 239 -7.30 -2.11 1.48
C ALA A 239 -7.44 -0.58 1.60
N ARG A 240 -8.64 -0.10 1.90
CA ARG A 240 -8.96 1.32 1.97
C ARG A 240 -8.85 1.84 3.40
N ALA A 241 -8.18 2.96 3.62
CA ALA A 241 -8.16 3.69 4.88
C ALA A 241 -9.32 4.69 4.92
N GLY A 242 -10.31 4.46 5.78
CA GLY A 242 -11.54 5.26 5.82
C GLY A 242 -11.32 6.72 6.22
N LEU A 243 -10.35 6.95 7.11
CA LEU A 243 -9.94 8.28 7.58
C LEU A 243 -8.62 8.74 6.94
N ASP A 244 -8.37 8.35 5.70
CA ASP A 244 -7.18 8.81 4.96
C ASP A 244 -7.24 10.32 4.72
N GLU A 245 -6.21 11.03 5.17
CA GLU A 245 -6.11 12.50 5.04
C GLU A 245 -5.42 12.93 3.74
N VAL A 246 -4.90 11.99 2.94
CA VAL A 246 -4.24 12.32 1.66
C VAL A 246 -5.32 12.77 0.65
N PRO A 247 -5.23 14.03 0.16
CA PRO A 247 -6.28 14.61 -0.66
C PRO A 247 -6.59 13.79 -1.92
N GLY A 248 -7.85 13.42 -2.10
CA GLY A 248 -8.34 12.72 -3.28
C GLY A 248 -8.03 11.22 -3.35
N LEU A 249 -7.29 10.64 -2.37
CA LEU A 249 -6.93 9.22 -2.40
C LEU A 249 -8.16 8.31 -2.25
N ASN A 250 -9.01 8.59 -1.26
CA ASN A 250 -10.23 7.83 -1.06
C ASN A 250 -11.21 7.99 -2.23
N ASP A 251 -11.28 9.17 -2.85
CA ASP A 251 -12.10 9.40 -4.04
C ASP A 251 -11.59 8.60 -5.24
N ALA A 252 -10.27 8.54 -5.43
CA ALA A 252 -9.64 7.71 -6.46
C ALA A 252 -9.97 6.22 -6.27
N THR A 253 -9.89 5.72 -5.04
CA THR A 253 -10.28 4.34 -4.70
C THR A 253 -11.77 4.10 -4.96
N ASN A 254 -12.64 5.03 -4.54
CA ASN A 254 -14.09 4.90 -4.73
C ASN A 254 -14.45 4.85 -6.22
N ARG A 255 -13.86 5.73 -7.06
CA ARG A 255 -14.07 5.72 -8.53
C ARG A 255 -13.61 4.40 -9.14
N PHE A 256 -12.43 3.90 -8.76
CA PHE A 256 -11.92 2.62 -9.25
C PHE A 256 -12.87 1.46 -8.92
N VAL A 257 -13.34 1.36 -7.68
CA VAL A 257 -14.26 0.30 -7.25
C VAL A 257 -15.60 0.40 -8.00
N THR A 258 -16.16 1.61 -8.12
CA THR A 258 -17.41 1.85 -8.86
C THR A 258 -17.26 1.42 -10.32
N GLU A 259 -16.16 1.79 -10.97
CA GLU A 259 -15.89 1.43 -12.36
C GLU A 259 -15.67 -0.07 -12.53
N ALA A 260 -14.94 -0.72 -11.59
CA ALA A 260 -14.74 -2.16 -11.62
C ALA A 260 -16.07 -2.92 -11.53
N LEU A 261 -16.98 -2.51 -10.63
CA LEU A 261 -18.30 -3.09 -10.50
C LEU A 261 -19.16 -2.87 -11.75
N SER A 262 -19.15 -1.66 -12.32
CA SER A 262 -19.91 -1.34 -13.54
C SER A 262 -19.47 -2.18 -14.74
N LYS A 263 -18.20 -2.61 -14.77
CA LYS A 263 -17.61 -3.44 -15.82
C LYS A 263 -17.55 -4.93 -15.49
N ASN A 264 -18.15 -5.33 -14.37
CA ASN A 264 -18.14 -6.71 -13.88
C ASN A 264 -16.70 -7.27 -13.72
N VAL A 265 -15.78 -6.44 -13.25
CA VAL A 265 -14.42 -6.84 -12.88
C VAL A 265 -14.39 -7.23 -11.41
N SER A 266 -13.86 -8.43 -11.12
CA SER A 266 -13.76 -8.91 -9.74
C SER A 266 -12.71 -8.15 -8.96
N VAL A 267 -13.13 -7.58 -7.82
CA VAL A 267 -12.24 -6.93 -6.84
C VAL A 267 -12.62 -7.38 -5.44
N GLU A 268 -11.64 -7.59 -4.58
CA GLU A 268 -11.84 -7.77 -3.15
C GLU A 268 -11.52 -6.44 -2.45
N LEU A 269 -12.48 -5.88 -1.72
CA LEU A 269 -12.32 -4.62 -1.00
C LEU A 269 -12.49 -4.83 0.50
N MET A 270 -11.49 -4.37 1.27
CA MET A 270 -11.61 -4.20 2.71
C MET A 270 -11.50 -2.73 3.10
N ASN A 271 -12.55 -2.20 3.72
CA ASN A 271 -12.56 -0.84 4.23
C ASN A 271 -12.24 -0.82 5.73
N HIS A 272 -11.20 -0.10 6.12
CA HIS A 272 -10.89 0.20 7.52
C HIS A 272 -11.56 1.52 7.90
N THR A 273 -12.79 1.48 8.41
CA THR A 273 -13.62 2.69 8.64
C THR A 273 -12.95 3.75 9.52
N THR A 274 -12.09 3.35 10.44
CA THR A 274 -11.34 4.24 11.35
C THR A 274 -9.83 4.24 11.09
N GLY A 275 -9.38 3.60 10.01
CA GLY A 275 -7.97 3.55 9.62
C GLY A 275 -7.53 4.86 8.99
N VAL A 276 -6.37 5.35 9.41
CA VAL A 276 -5.66 6.48 8.82
C VAL A 276 -4.72 6.02 7.71
N HIS A 277 -4.14 6.96 6.95
CA HIS A 277 -3.04 6.64 6.03
C HIS A 277 -1.92 5.91 6.78
N GLY A 278 -1.45 4.75 6.30
CA GLY A 278 -0.49 3.92 7.04
C GLY A 278 -1.12 3.14 8.21
N PHE A 279 -2.41 2.77 8.16
CA PHE A 279 -3.07 2.04 9.25
C PHE A 279 -2.37 0.72 9.59
N ASP A 280 -1.64 0.13 8.66
CA ASP A 280 -0.92 -1.13 8.81
C ASP A 280 0.27 -1.04 9.78
N ASN A 281 0.80 0.17 10.02
CA ASN A 281 1.85 0.41 11.02
C ASN A 281 1.49 1.49 12.06
N GLN A 282 0.43 2.28 11.84
CA GLN A 282 0.04 3.34 12.75
C GLN A 282 -1.16 3.01 13.64
N THR A 283 -2.08 2.16 13.15
CA THR A 283 -3.34 1.87 13.84
C THR A 283 -3.33 0.43 14.39
N ASN A 284 -2.82 0.26 15.60
CA ASN A 284 -2.73 -1.07 16.23
C ASN A 284 -4.07 -1.50 16.83
N ASN A 285 -4.97 -1.99 15.98
CA ASN A 285 -6.26 -2.56 16.39
C ASN A 285 -6.59 -3.84 15.63
N GLU A 286 -7.68 -4.52 16.01
CA GLU A 286 -8.04 -5.80 15.38
C GLU A 286 -8.39 -5.64 13.90
N ARG A 287 -9.01 -4.53 13.49
CA ARG A 287 -9.35 -4.31 12.08
C ARG A 287 -8.11 -4.17 11.19
N SER A 288 -7.07 -3.47 11.64
CA SER A 288 -5.79 -3.42 10.93
C SER A 288 -5.16 -4.80 10.79
N ARG A 289 -5.12 -5.57 11.87
CA ARG A 289 -4.58 -6.94 11.87
C ARG A 289 -5.39 -7.89 10.97
N GLU A 290 -6.71 -7.76 10.97
CA GLU A 290 -7.61 -8.52 10.09
C GLU A 290 -7.32 -8.22 8.62
N ILE A 291 -7.20 -6.94 8.24
CA ILE A 291 -6.89 -6.56 6.85
C ILE A 291 -5.53 -7.11 6.43
N ILE A 292 -4.50 -7.00 7.28
CA ILE A 292 -3.17 -7.56 6.98
C ILE A 292 -3.25 -9.09 6.78
N ARG A 293 -3.98 -9.81 7.64
CA ARG A 293 -4.21 -11.27 7.46
C ARG A 293 -4.88 -11.56 6.12
N ARG A 294 -5.92 -10.79 5.75
CA ARG A 294 -6.62 -10.98 4.47
C ARG A 294 -5.73 -10.72 3.27
N VAL A 295 -4.84 -9.71 3.34
CA VAL A 295 -3.81 -9.51 2.31
C VAL A 295 -2.92 -10.76 2.18
N LEU A 296 -2.45 -11.34 3.28
CA LEU A 296 -1.64 -12.57 3.23
C LEU A 296 -2.41 -13.75 2.66
N ASP A 297 -3.68 -13.91 3.03
CA ASP A 297 -4.53 -14.99 2.52
C ASP A 297 -4.83 -14.83 1.03
N PHE A 298 -5.08 -13.60 0.57
CA PHE A 298 -5.23 -13.26 -0.84
C PHE A 298 -3.96 -13.62 -1.62
N LEU A 299 -2.79 -13.19 -1.14
CA LEU A 299 -1.50 -13.51 -1.76
C LEU A 299 -1.28 -15.02 -1.83
N ARG A 300 -1.45 -15.75 -0.71
CA ARG A 300 -1.30 -17.22 -0.69
C ARG A 300 -2.25 -17.91 -1.65
N SER A 301 -3.50 -17.44 -1.75
CA SER A 301 -4.52 -18.07 -2.60
C SER A 301 -4.20 -17.92 -4.08
N ASN A 302 -3.76 -16.74 -4.50
CA ASN A 302 -3.49 -16.44 -5.91
C ASN A 302 -2.09 -16.86 -6.36
N LEU A 303 -1.17 -17.05 -5.41
CA LEU A 303 0.20 -17.49 -5.67
C LEU A 303 0.40 -19.00 -5.47
N LYS A 304 -0.66 -19.80 -5.30
CA LYS A 304 -0.56 -21.26 -5.24
C LYS A 304 -0.01 -21.83 -6.55
N ALA A 305 0.83 -22.86 -6.44
CA ALA A 305 1.20 -23.64 -7.62
C ALA A 305 -0.06 -24.21 -8.28
N PRO A 306 -0.13 -24.25 -9.61
CA PRO A 306 -1.17 -25.01 -10.29
C PRO A 306 -1.19 -26.44 -9.72
N LYS A 307 -2.37 -26.96 -9.41
CA LYS A 307 -2.46 -28.39 -9.08
C LYS A 307 -1.90 -29.16 -10.27
N ALA A 308 -0.93 -30.02 -10.03
CA ALA A 308 -0.50 -30.98 -11.05
C ALA A 308 -1.80 -31.71 -11.49
N ASN A 309 -2.21 -31.51 -12.74
CA ASN A 309 -3.27 -32.31 -13.30
C ASN A 309 -2.81 -33.77 -13.16
N SER A 310 -3.46 -34.50 -12.28
CA SER A 310 -3.38 -35.95 -12.31
C SER A 310 -4.02 -36.33 -13.64
N LEU A 311 -3.21 -36.49 -14.68
CA LEU A 311 -3.60 -37.19 -15.89
C LEU A 311 -3.93 -38.60 -15.42
N ARG A 312 -5.22 -38.87 -15.28
CA ARG A 312 -5.76 -40.23 -15.25
C ARG A 312 -6.07 -40.64 -16.66
#